data_e5c7261cb7f4aebe2afef5846b6410a5
#
_entry.id   e5c7261cb7f4aebe2afef5846b6410a5
#
_cell.length_a   1.000
_cell.length_b   1.000
_cell.length_c   1.000
_cell.angle_alpha   90.00
_cell.angle_beta   90.00
_cell.angle_gamma   90.00
#
_symmetry.space_group_name_H-M   'P 1'
#
loop_
_entity.id
_entity.type
_entity.pdbx_description
1 polymer ?
#
loop_
_entity_poly.entity_id
_entity_poly.type
_entity_poly.pdbx_seq_one_letter_code
_entity_poly.pdbx_strand_id
1 'polypeptide(L)'
;MTNSRPETLGEFVRRIREEKGLSLADVSKASARFGKKIAASYISRIENEPTRKITTHRLTALAKGLGVPTVELIERAAGLPGPDGKSNDEVHLVTRFRELSPERKADVLKIVDMWYSEEFSRRSLRRRSA
;
A
#
# COMPACT_ATOMS: atom_id res chain seq x y z
N MET A 1 -15.21 -12.06 -6.37
CA MET A 1 -15.70 -10.87 -5.69
C MET A 1 -14.54 -10.12 -5.04
N THR A 2 -14.41 -8.88 -5.43
CA THR A 2 -13.35 -8.07 -4.90
C THR A 2 -13.67 -7.64 -3.47
N ASN A 3 -12.75 -7.91 -2.59
CA ASN A 3 -12.83 -7.42 -1.23
C ASN A 3 -12.49 -5.94 -1.24
N SER A 4 -13.41 -5.07 -0.82
CA SER A 4 -13.21 -3.63 -0.78
C SER A 4 -12.32 -3.19 0.38
N ARG A 5 -12.02 -4.09 1.31
CA ARG A 5 -11.20 -3.80 2.48
C ARG A 5 -9.71 -3.73 2.09
N PRO A 6 -8.98 -2.67 2.48
CA PRO A 6 -7.54 -2.62 2.25
C PRO A 6 -6.83 -3.76 2.98
N GLU A 7 -5.75 -4.22 2.41
CA GLU A 7 -4.90 -5.21 3.05
C GLU A 7 -4.28 -4.61 4.32
N THR A 8 -4.37 -5.31 5.44
CA THR A 8 -3.76 -4.85 6.69
C THR A 8 -2.24 -5.04 6.62
N LEU A 9 -1.52 -4.36 7.51
CA LEU A 9 -0.08 -4.54 7.62
C LEU A 9 0.27 -6.00 7.88
N GLY A 10 -0.42 -6.66 8.80
CA GLY A 10 -0.17 -8.06 9.12
C GLY A 10 -0.38 -8.98 7.92
N GLU A 11 -1.47 -8.77 7.19
CA GLU A 11 -1.77 -9.54 5.99
C GLU A 11 -0.70 -9.34 4.91
N PHE A 12 -0.25 -8.09 4.72
CA PHE A 12 0.81 -7.76 3.77
C PHE A 12 2.12 -8.46 4.14
N VAL A 13 2.52 -8.36 5.40
CA VAL A 13 3.77 -8.97 5.89
C VAL A 13 3.75 -10.48 5.66
N ARG A 14 2.65 -11.13 6.04
CA ARG A 14 2.51 -12.58 5.86
C ARG A 14 2.55 -12.97 4.38
N ARG A 15 1.83 -12.24 3.54
CA ARG A 15 1.75 -12.53 2.12
C ARG A 15 3.14 -12.44 1.47
N ILE A 16 3.87 -11.36 1.71
CA ILE A 16 5.22 -11.17 1.14
C ILE A 16 6.18 -12.23 1.66
N ARG A 17 6.11 -12.52 2.96
CA ARG A 17 6.95 -13.54 3.58
C ARG A 17 6.72 -14.92 2.93
N GLU A 18 5.47 -15.32 2.79
CA GLU A 18 5.11 -16.60 2.19
C GLU A 18 5.46 -16.67 0.70
N GLU A 19 5.23 -15.58 -0.05
CA GLU A 19 5.61 -15.52 -1.46
C GLU A 19 7.11 -15.71 -1.66
N LYS A 20 7.92 -15.20 -0.75
CA LYS A 20 9.38 -15.33 -0.81
C LYS A 20 9.90 -16.59 -0.15
N GLY A 21 9.01 -17.39 0.44
CA GLY A 21 9.42 -18.63 1.11
C GLY A 21 10.24 -18.40 2.37
N LEU A 22 10.02 -17.27 3.06
CA LEU A 22 10.78 -16.91 4.26
C LEU A 22 10.05 -17.34 5.53
N SER A 23 10.81 -17.87 6.49
CA SER A 23 10.29 -18.12 7.84
C SER A 23 10.33 -16.81 8.65
N LEU A 24 9.64 -16.81 9.79
CA LEU A 24 9.72 -15.68 10.72
C LEU A 24 11.17 -15.45 11.16
N ALA A 25 11.92 -16.51 11.41
CA ALA A 25 13.32 -16.43 11.78
C ALA A 25 14.17 -15.83 10.66
N ASP A 26 13.88 -16.17 9.41
CA ASP A 26 14.61 -15.63 8.26
C ASP A 26 14.45 -14.11 8.17
N VAL A 27 13.23 -13.62 8.34
CA VAL A 27 12.95 -12.17 8.31
C VAL A 27 13.63 -11.48 9.48
N SER A 28 13.60 -12.10 10.66
CA SER A 28 14.26 -11.58 11.85
C SER A 28 15.78 -11.42 11.63
N LYS A 29 16.41 -12.44 11.08
CA LYS A 29 17.85 -12.40 10.77
C LYS A 29 18.19 -11.34 9.73
N ALA A 30 17.37 -11.24 8.70
CA ALA A 30 17.57 -10.25 7.63
C ALA A 30 17.43 -8.82 8.18
N SER A 31 16.48 -8.58 9.08
CA SER A 31 16.31 -7.26 9.70
C SER A 31 17.54 -6.84 10.50
N ALA A 32 18.21 -7.79 11.15
CA ALA A 32 19.40 -7.52 11.94
C ALA A 32 20.56 -6.99 11.11
N ARG A 33 20.63 -7.37 9.84
CA ARG A 33 21.69 -6.91 8.91
C ARG A 33 21.61 -5.40 8.64
N PHE A 34 20.46 -4.80 8.88
CA PHE A 34 20.21 -3.39 8.62
C PHE A 34 20.15 -2.55 9.90
N GLY A 35 20.74 -3.04 10.96
CA GLY A 35 20.96 -2.28 12.19
C GLY A 35 20.01 -2.55 13.32
N LYS A 36 18.78 -3.00 13.08
CA LYS A 36 17.84 -3.32 14.15
C LYS A 36 17.15 -4.65 13.91
N LYS A 37 17.41 -5.58 14.81
CA LYS A 37 16.76 -6.89 14.78
C LYS A 37 15.31 -6.79 15.25
N ILE A 38 14.40 -7.33 14.47
CA ILE A 38 13.00 -7.51 14.85
C ILE A 38 12.84 -8.98 15.24
N ALA A 39 12.41 -9.24 16.46
CA ALA A 39 12.26 -10.62 16.95
C ALA A 39 11.17 -11.35 16.15
N ALA A 40 11.39 -12.64 15.89
CA ALA A 40 10.42 -13.48 15.17
C ALA A 40 9.05 -13.47 15.85
N SER A 41 9.02 -13.50 17.19
CA SER A 41 7.76 -13.42 17.95
C SER A 41 7.03 -12.10 17.72
N TYR A 42 7.77 -11.01 17.57
CA TYR A 42 7.19 -9.69 17.28
C TYR A 42 6.58 -9.66 15.88
N ILE A 43 7.28 -10.25 14.91
CA ILE A 43 6.76 -10.34 13.53
C ILE A 43 5.48 -11.15 13.51
N SER A 44 5.44 -12.27 14.24
CA SER A 44 4.24 -13.09 14.37
C SER A 44 3.07 -12.29 14.93
N ARG A 45 3.32 -11.44 15.93
CA ARG A 45 2.28 -10.58 16.50
C ARG A 45 1.78 -9.56 15.50
N ILE A 46 2.67 -8.98 14.68
CA ILE A 46 2.27 -8.06 13.62
C ILE A 46 1.32 -8.76 12.64
N GLU A 47 1.64 -9.98 12.24
CA GLU A 47 0.81 -10.74 11.30
C GLU A 47 -0.56 -11.09 11.87
N ASN A 48 -0.67 -11.26 13.17
CA ASN A 48 -1.90 -11.72 13.82
C ASN A 48 -2.68 -10.64 14.59
N GLU A 49 -2.09 -9.46 14.80
CA GLU A 49 -2.72 -8.36 15.54
C GLU A 49 -2.82 -7.12 14.64
N PRO A 50 -3.89 -6.98 13.85
CA PRO A 50 -3.99 -5.92 12.83
C PRO A 50 -4.01 -4.49 13.39
N THR A 51 -4.34 -4.30 14.65
CA THR A 51 -4.44 -2.98 15.27
C THR A 51 -3.20 -2.56 16.03
N ARG A 52 -2.14 -3.37 15.98
CA ARG A 52 -0.94 -3.09 16.74
C ARG A 52 -0.21 -1.86 16.20
N LYS A 53 0.14 -0.95 17.11
CA LYS A 53 0.94 0.24 16.76
C LYS A 53 2.40 -0.14 16.62
N ILE A 54 3.02 0.33 15.54
CA ILE A 54 4.41 0.03 15.22
C ILE A 54 5.13 1.34 14.90
N THR A 55 6.34 1.50 15.45
CA THR A 55 7.14 2.70 15.16
C THR A 55 7.67 2.64 13.72
N THR A 56 7.89 3.82 13.13
CA THR A 56 8.48 3.93 11.78
C THR A 56 9.84 3.22 11.73
N HIS A 57 10.61 3.31 12.80
CA HIS A 57 11.92 2.66 12.87
C HIS A 57 11.81 1.13 12.72
N ARG A 58 10.83 0.53 13.40
CA ARG A 58 10.58 -0.92 13.29
C ARG A 58 10.02 -1.29 11.93
N LEU A 59 9.17 -0.44 11.36
CA LEU A 59 8.65 -0.66 10.00
C LEU A 59 9.78 -0.66 8.98
N THR A 60 10.75 0.25 9.13
CA THR A 60 11.91 0.31 8.25
C THR A 60 12.74 -0.97 8.33
N ALA A 61 13.00 -1.45 9.54
CA ALA A 61 13.77 -2.68 9.74
C ALA A 61 13.04 -3.89 9.16
N LEU A 62 11.73 -3.96 9.38
CA LEU A 62 10.89 -5.05 8.87
C LEU A 62 10.86 -5.03 7.34
N ALA A 63 10.71 -3.86 6.73
CA ALA A 63 10.72 -3.71 5.28
C ALA A 63 12.02 -4.23 4.67
N LYS A 64 13.14 -3.88 5.27
CA LYS A 64 14.46 -4.35 4.84
C LYS A 64 14.60 -5.86 5.01
N GLY A 65 14.07 -6.41 6.09
CA GLY A 65 14.06 -7.84 6.32
C GLY A 65 13.22 -8.60 5.30
N LEU A 66 12.15 -8.00 4.82
CA LEU A 66 11.28 -8.56 3.78
C LEU A 66 11.78 -8.26 2.36
N GLY A 67 12.69 -7.30 2.21
CA GLY A 67 13.18 -6.88 0.90
C GLY A 67 12.17 -6.07 0.10
N VAL A 68 11.36 -5.25 0.77
CA VAL A 68 10.35 -4.39 0.14
C VAL A 68 10.57 -2.93 0.53
N PRO A 69 10.05 -1.97 -0.25
CA PRO A 69 10.14 -0.56 0.11
C PRO A 69 9.42 -0.25 1.42
N THR A 70 10.05 0.54 2.26
CA THR A 70 9.49 0.92 3.56
C THR A 70 8.13 1.62 3.42
N VAL A 71 7.96 2.42 2.37
CA VAL A 71 6.72 3.18 2.14
C VAL A 71 5.50 2.26 2.03
N GLU A 72 5.66 1.06 1.47
CA GLU A 72 4.55 0.11 1.37
C GLU A 72 4.06 -0.35 2.73
N LEU A 73 4.98 -0.58 3.68
CA LEU A 73 4.61 -0.93 5.04
C LEU A 73 3.97 0.24 5.78
N ILE A 74 4.49 1.45 5.57
CA ILE A 74 3.93 2.66 6.19
C ILE A 74 2.49 2.88 5.72
N GLU A 75 2.24 2.72 4.44
CA GLU A 75 0.90 2.87 3.87
C GLU A 75 -0.09 1.87 4.48
N ARG A 76 0.31 0.60 4.62
CA ARG A 76 -0.55 -0.41 5.26
C ARG A 76 -0.77 -0.10 6.73
N ALA A 77 0.26 0.32 7.44
CA ALA A 77 0.14 0.68 8.85
C ALA A 77 -0.82 1.86 9.05
N ALA A 78 -0.87 2.77 8.08
CA ALA A 78 -1.78 3.92 8.11
C ALA A 78 -3.20 3.58 7.62
N GLY A 79 -3.43 2.34 7.18
CA GLY A 79 -4.73 1.91 6.66
C GLY A 79 -5.00 2.36 5.23
N LEU A 80 -3.98 2.81 4.52
CA LEU A 80 -4.12 3.23 3.13
C LEU A 80 -4.05 2.02 2.20
N PRO A 81 -4.81 2.01 1.09
CA PRO A 81 -4.70 0.94 0.12
C PRO A 81 -3.35 0.98 -0.57
N GLY A 82 -2.68 -0.16 -0.64
CA GLY A 82 -1.43 -0.27 -1.35
C GLY A 82 -1.65 -0.48 -2.84
N PRO A 83 -0.56 -0.66 -3.60
CA PRO A 83 -0.66 -0.94 -5.04
C PRO A 83 -1.59 -2.12 -5.35
N ASP A 84 -1.58 -3.13 -4.51
CA ASP A 84 -2.42 -4.32 -4.68
C ASP A 84 -3.88 -4.08 -4.29
N GLY A 85 -4.18 -2.99 -3.59
CA GLY A 85 -5.53 -2.59 -3.22
C GLY A 85 -6.22 -1.75 -4.28
N LYS A 86 -5.54 -1.46 -5.40
CA LYS A 86 -6.15 -0.73 -6.50
C LYS A 86 -7.18 -1.59 -7.20
N SER A 87 -8.27 -0.97 -7.62
CA SER A 87 -9.27 -1.67 -8.42
C SER A 87 -8.67 -2.09 -9.77
N ASN A 88 -9.29 -3.06 -10.43
CA ASN A 88 -8.87 -3.46 -11.77
C ASN A 88 -8.87 -2.27 -12.74
N ASP A 89 -9.85 -1.37 -12.60
CA ASP A 89 -9.94 -0.18 -13.43
C ASP A 89 -8.76 0.76 -13.22
N GLU A 90 -8.34 0.95 -11.98
CA GLU A 90 -7.18 1.79 -11.67
C GLU A 90 -5.90 1.20 -12.24
N VAL A 91 -5.67 -0.10 -12.07
CA VAL A 91 -4.51 -0.79 -12.63
C VAL A 91 -4.51 -0.68 -14.15
N HIS A 92 -5.67 -0.91 -14.78
CA HIS A 92 -5.83 -0.81 -16.23
C HIS A 92 -5.49 0.60 -16.72
N LEU A 93 -6.05 1.61 -16.05
CA LEU A 93 -5.84 3.00 -16.42
C LEU A 93 -4.36 3.39 -16.33
N VAL A 94 -3.71 3.07 -15.22
CA VAL A 94 -2.29 3.41 -15.01
C VAL A 94 -1.40 2.70 -16.04
N THR A 95 -1.65 1.42 -16.29
CA THR A 95 -0.88 0.63 -17.25
C THR A 95 -0.97 1.24 -18.65
N ARG A 96 -2.17 1.56 -19.09
CA ARG A 96 -2.40 2.15 -20.41
C ARG A 96 -1.84 3.57 -20.49
N PHE A 97 -2.03 4.35 -19.44
CA PHE A 97 -1.53 5.73 -19.38
C PHE A 97 0.00 5.77 -19.57
N ARG A 98 0.73 4.87 -18.93
CA ARG A 98 2.19 4.82 -19.02
C ARG A 98 2.69 4.56 -20.45
N GLU A 99 1.92 3.87 -21.25
CA GLU A 99 2.27 3.53 -22.62
C GLU A 99 1.96 4.64 -23.63
N LEU A 100 1.24 5.68 -23.22
CA LEU A 100 0.88 6.78 -24.10
C LEU A 100 2.06 7.73 -24.37
N SER A 101 2.01 8.42 -25.50
CA SER A 101 2.96 9.50 -25.79
C SER A 101 2.78 10.65 -24.78
N PRO A 102 3.79 11.52 -24.60
CA PRO A 102 3.65 12.67 -23.71
C PRO A 102 2.47 13.58 -24.05
N GLU A 103 2.17 13.75 -25.34
CA GLU A 103 1.04 14.56 -25.81
C GLU A 103 -0.30 13.95 -25.37
N ARG A 104 -0.44 12.64 -25.55
CA ARG A 104 -1.65 11.92 -25.15
C ARG A 104 -1.82 11.89 -23.63
N LYS A 105 -0.72 11.77 -22.90
CA LYS A 105 -0.76 11.86 -21.42
C LYS A 105 -1.34 13.19 -20.97
N ALA A 106 -0.89 14.29 -21.60
CA ALA A 106 -1.40 15.61 -21.29
C ALA A 106 -2.90 15.73 -21.57
N ASP A 107 -3.36 15.17 -22.68
CA ASP A 107 -4.77 15.18 -23.05
C ASP A 107 -5.61 14.41 -22.04
N VAL A 108 -5.14 13.22 -21.61
CA VAL A 108 -5.85 12.42 -20.60
C VAL A 108 -5.97 13.18 -19.29
N LEU A 109 -4.90 13.82 -18.87
CA LEU A 109 -4.90 14.59 -17.61
C LEU A 109 -5.90 15.75 -17.67
N LYS A 110 -5.99 16.44 -18.81
CA LYS A 110 -6.98 17.52 -18.99
C LYS A 110 -8.40 17.01 -18.84
N ILE A 111 -8.70 15.87 -19.45
CA ILE A 111 -10.03 15.26 -19.38
C ILE A 111 -10.35 14.86 -17.94
N VAL A 112 -9.42 14.20 -17.28
CA VAL A 112 -9.60 13.76 -15.89
C VAL A 112 -9.83 14.97 -14.97
N ASP A 113 -9.04 16.02 -15.13
CA ASP A 113 -9.19 17.25 -14.34
C ASP A 113 -10.53 17.91 -14.56
N MET A 114 -11.02 17.94 -15.81
CA MET A 114 -12.31 18.49 -16.15
C MET A 114 -13.44 17.71 -15.46
N TRP A 115 -13.41 16.41 -15.56
CA TRP A 115 -14.44 15.56 -14.93
C TRP A 115 -14.35 15.63 -13.41
N TYR A 116 -13.17 15.67 -12.85
CA TYR A 116 -12.97 15.81 -11.41
C TYR A 116 -13.59 17.11 -10.90
N SER A 117 -13.35 18.23 -11.63
CA SER A 117 -13.90 19.52 -11.27
C SER A 117 -15.44 19.52 -11.30
N GLU A 118 -16.02 18.88 -12.30
CA GLU A 118 -17.49 18.75 -12.39
C GLU A 118 -18.05 17.96 -11.21
N GLU A 119 -17.43 16.83 -10.88
CA GLU A 119 -17.87 16.00 -9.74
C GLU A 119 -17.73 16.75 -8.43
N PHE A 120 -16.64 17.46 -8.25
CA PHE A 120 -16.42 18.25 -7.04
C PHE A 120 -17.46 19.35 -6.88
N SER A 121 -17.78 20.04 -7.97
CA SER A 121 -18.83 21.09 -7.97
C SER A 121 -20.20 20.53 -7.62
N ARG A 122 -20.56 19.38 -8.20
CA ARG A 122 -21.81 18.69 -7.90
C ARG A 122 -21.91 18.32 -6.42
N ARG A 123 -20.84 17.78 -5.85
CA ARG A 123 -20.80 17.41 -4.43
C ARG A 123 -20.97 18.63 -3.52
N SER A 124 -20.34 19.74 -3.87
CA SER A 124 -20.47 21.00 -3.12
C SER A 124 -21.90 21.54 -3.16
N LEU A 125 -22.56 21.48 -4.32
CA LEU A 125 -23.94 21.91 -4.47
C LEU A 125 -24.89 21.04 -3.64
N ARG A 126 -24.68 19.74 -3.64
CA ARG A 126 -25.51 18.82 -2.82
C ARG A 126 -25.37 19.11 -1.34
N ARG A 127 -24.17 19.44 -0.87
CA ARG A 127 -23.95 19.79 0.53
C ARG A 127 -24.66 21.08 0.92
N ARG A 128 -24.73 22.06 0.00
CA ARG A 128 -25.40 23.32 0.23
C ARG A 128 -26.93 23.19 0.24
N SER A 129 -27.44 22.18 -0.45
CA SER A 129 -28.88 21.91 -0.56
C SER A 129 -29.45 21.13 0.61
N ALA A 130 -28.62 20.57 1.45
CA ALA A 130 -29.04 19.73 2.58
C ALA A 130 -29.39 20.57 3.81
#